data_221e2f9843465b3bc169d6e2c78c2be7
#
_entry.id   221e2f9843465b3bc169d6e2c78c2be7
#
_cell.length_a   1.000
_cell.length_b   1.000
_cell.length_c   1.000
_cell.angle_alpha   90.00
_cell.angle_beta   90.00
_cell.angle_gamma   90.00
#
_symmetry.space_group_name_H-M   'P 1'
#
loop_
_entity.id
_entity.type
_entity.pdbx_description
1 polymer ?
#
loop_
_entity_poly.entity_id
_entity_poly.type
_entity_poly.pdbx_seq_one_letter_code
_entity_poly.pdbx_strand_id
1 'polypeptide(L)'
;MVTGCFSFRGFSRRAGWVILTGVVMTATMSRRAAAAGPDETALDAATLSQMEIRADHAVVREQCYLYTEVAHGLTELAGRQIIAGQDLEAAATMKQVELVTGKIDAAARKDPKRLKNIELLLEHTSHRLTDMVRATSDEQREMLQATLRHLNAVHTGVLTMVFAH
;
A
#
# COMPACT_ATOMS: atom_id res chain seq x y z
N MET A 1 -32.11 32.38 -47.93
CA MET A 1 -32.91 33.47 -47.38
C MET A 1 -32.54 33.57 -45.93
N VAL A 2 -31.99 34.57 -45.33
CA VAL A 2 -31.74 35.99 -45.50
C VAL A 2 -30.50 36.31 -44.71
N THR A 3 -29.51 36.76 -45.32
CA THR A 3 -28.55 37.85 -45.14
C THR A 3 -28.79 38.77 -43.94
N GLY A 4 -27.74 39.02 -43.19
CA GLY A 4 -27.68 40.07 -42.18
C GLY A 4 -26.24 40.46 -41.83
N CYS A 5 -25.62 41.16 -42.74
CA CYS A 5 -24.39 41.91 -42.60
C CYS A 5 -24.62 43.13 -41.71
N PHE A 6 -23.81 43.33 -40.64
CA PHE A 6 -23.71 44.64 -40.06
C PHE A 6 -22.24 44.94 -39.73
N SER A 7 -21.70 45.80 -40.57
CA SER A 7 -20.44 46.50 -40.41
C SER A 7 -20.67 47.73 -39.60
N PHE A 8 -19.88 48.01 -38.59
CA PHE A 8 -19.73 49.39 -38.09
C PHE A 8 -18.26 49.70 -37.79
N ARG A 9 -17.83 50.65 -38.58
CA ARG A 9 -16.54 51.34 -38.51
C ARG A 9 -16.56 52.33 -37.35
N GLY A 10 -15.41 52.52 -36.76
CA GLY A 10 -15.05 53.89 -36.41
C GLY A 10 -14.45 54.12 -35.05
N PHE A 11 -13.24 54.50 -35.06
CA PHE A 11 -12.68 55.72 -34.50
C PHE A 11 -11.91 55.64 -33.16
N SER A 12 -10.65 55.91 -33.34
CA SER A 12 -9.81 56.91 -32.64
C SER A 12 -9.14 56.60 -31.31
N ARG A 13 -7.83 56.38 -31.44
CA ARG A 13 -6.72 57.06 -30.73
C ARG A 13 -7.04 57.73 -29.39
N ARG A 14 -6.46 57.20 -28.33
CA ARG A 14 -5.64 58.00 -27.43
C ARG A 14 -4.72 57.11 -26.58
N ALA A 15 -3.46 57.53 -26.54
CA ALA A 15 -2.38 57.01 -25.76
C ALA A 15 -2.68 56.98 -24.26
N GLY A 16 -2.33 55.94 -23.59
CA GLY A 16 -2.27 55.84 -22.15
C GLY A 16 -1.35 54.72 -21.78
N TRP A 17 -0.08 55.04 -21.61
CA TRP A 17 0.90 54.14 -21.00
C TRP A 17 0.50 53.94 -19.53
N VAL A 18 0.02 52.79 -19.21
CA VAL A 18 -0.04 52.31 -17.83
C VAL A 18 0.86 51.10 -17.73
N ILE A 19 2.03 51.32 -17.17
CA ILE A 19 2.93 50.22 -16.76
C ILE A 19 2.24 49.57 -15.58
N LEU A 20 1.58 48.45 -15.83
CA LEU A 20 1.09 47.56 -14.78
C LEU A 20 2.14 46.46 -14.55
N THR A 21 2.99 46.74 -13.57
CA THR A 21 3.91 45.75 -12.98
C THR A 21 3.08 44.61 -12.40
N GLY A 22 2.87 43.57 -13.22
CA GLY A 22 2.30 42.32 -12.76
C GLY A 22 3.31 41.60 -11.90
N VAL A 23 3.10 41.63 -10.59
CA VAL A 23 3.78 40.75 -9.66
C VAL A 23 3.30 39.33 -9.96
N VAL A 24 4.11 38.57 -10.68
CA VAL A 24 3.97 37.12 -10.85
C VAL A 24 4.33 36.50 -9.51
N MET A 25 3.33 36.27 -8.65
CA MET A 25 3.48 35.38 -7.51
C MET A 25 3.61 33.94 -8.08
N THR A 26 4.83 33.55 -8.34
CA THR A 26 5.16 32.13 -8.50
C THR A 26 4.99 31.46 -7.13
N ALA A 27 3.82 30.86 -6.92
CA ALA A 27 3.62 29.93 -5.83
C ALA A 27 4.55 28.72 -6.08
N THR A 28 5.77 28.82 -5.58
CA THR A 28 6.64 27.65 -5.44
C THR A 28 5.98 26.73 -4.42
N MET A 29 5.21 25.76 -4.90
CA MET A 29 4.88 24.58 -4.12
C MET A 29 6.21 23.92 -3.75
N SER A 30 6.74 24.28 -2.59
CA SER A 30 7.80 23.53 -1.94
C SER A 30 7.25 22.13 -1.66
N ARG A 31 7.48 21.19 -2.61
CA ARG A 31 7.52 19.79 -2.26
C ARG A 31 8.59 19.69 -1.17
N ARG A 32 8.13 19.60 0.08
CA ARG A 32 8.97 19.07 1.14
C ARG A 32 9.32 17.63 0.71
N ALA A 33 10.46 17.50 0.05
CA ALA A 33 11.18 16.25 0.05
C ALA A 33 11.53 16.04 1.53
N ALA A 34 10.72 15.24 2.22
CA ALA A 34 11.13 14.65 3.47
C ALA A 34 12.45 13.92 3.14
N ALA A 35 13.55 14.43 3.68
CA ALA A 35 14.82 13.71 3.66
C ALA A 35 14.56 12.42 4.45
N ALA A 36 14.25 11.35 3.72
CA ALA A 36 14.33 10.00 4.24
C ALA A 36 15.80 9.80 4.58
N GLY A 37 16.13 9.70 5.88
CA GLY A 37 17.40 9.19 6.32
C GLY A 37 17.63 7.82 5.71
N PRO A 38 18.89 7.32 5.62
CA PRO A 38 19.18 5.98 5.15
C PRO A 38 18.80 4.98 6.24
N ASP A 39 17.51 4.82 6.47
CA ASP A 39 17.01 3.85 7.41
C ASP A 39 16.16 2.85 6.62
N GLU A 40 16.70 1.61 6.59
CA GLU A 40 16.01 0.36 6.29
C GLU A 40 14.94 0.50 5.23
N THR A 41 15.19 -0.01 4.04
CA THR A 41 14.34 0.07 2.84
C THR A 41 12.88 -0.23 3.19
N ALA A 42 12.19 0.77 3.74
CA ALA A 42 10.78 0.68 4.04
C ALA A 42 10.07 0.41 2.71
N LEU A 43 9.65 -0.85 2.51
CA LEU A 43 8.95 -1.28 1.31
C LEU A 43 7.73 -0.38 1.13
N ASP A 44 7.65 0.30 0.02
CA ASP A 44 6.50 1.09 -0.36
C ASP A 44 5.43 0.21 -1.05
N ALA A 45 4.24 0.75 -1.20
CA ALA A 45 3.12 0.02 -1.81
C ALA A 45 3.43 -0.43 -3.25
N ALA A 46 4.20 0.35 -4.01
CA ALA A 46 4.56 0.02 -5.38
C ALA A 46 5.52 -1.17 -5.43
N THR A 47 6.53 -1.19 -4.57
CA THR A 47 7.48 -2.29 -4.44
C THR A 47 6.77 -3.57 -4.00
N LEU A 48 5.86 -3.50 -3.02
CA LEU A 48 5.08 -4.66 -2.56
C LEU A 48 4.18 -5.21 -3.64
N SER A 49 3.55 -4.36 -4.45
CA SER A 49 2.76 -4.78 -5.63
C SER A 49 3.63 -5.50 -6.66
N GLN A 50 4.85 -5.02 -6.93
CA GLN A 50 5.79 -5.70 -7.83
C GLN A 50 6.25 -7.05 -7.26
N MET A 51 6.45 -7.15 -5.95
CA MET A 51 6.76 -8.43 -5.29
C MET A 51 5.60 -9.41 -5.40
N GLU A 52 4.35 -8.97 -5.25
CA GLU A 52 3.17 -9.81 -5.43
C GLU A 52 3.06 -10.35 -6.86
N ILE A 53 3.24 -9.48 -7.87
CA ILE A 53 3.26 -9.90 -9.28
C ILE A 53 4.36 -10.95 -9.51
N ARG A 54 5.55 -10.75 -8.95
CA ARG A 54 6.63 -11.73 -9.04
C ARG A 54 6.28 -13.05 -8.36
N ALA A 55 5.60 -13.02 -7.22
CA ALA A 55 5.11 -14.22 -6.54
C ALA A 55 4.07 -14.97 -7.38
N ASP A 56 3.15 -14.26 -8.05
CA ASP A 56 2.13 -14.87 -8.92
C ASP A 56 2.77 -15.63 -10.10
N HIS A 57 3.92 -15.17 -10.60
CA HIS A 57 4.65 -15.79 -11.72
C HIS A 57 5.78 -16.75 -11.30
N ALA A 58 6.06 -16.85 -10.01
CA ALA A 58 7.12 -17.71 -9.50
C ALA A 58 6.76 -19.21 -9.62
N VAL A 59 7.77 -20.06 -9.57
CA VAL A 59 7.57 -21.50 -9.48
C VAL A 59 6.86 -21.86 -8.16
N VAL A 60 6.01 -22.89 -8.18
CA VAL A 60 5.13 -23.26 -7.04
C VAL A 60 5.90 -23.35 -5.71
N ARG A 61 7.13 -23.89 -5.76
CA ARG A 61 8.00 -24.01 -4.58
C ARG A 61 8.35 -22.70 -3.90
N GLU A 62 8.44 -21.60 -4.67
CA GLU A 62 8.84 -20.28 -4.19
C GLU A 62 7.64 -19.39 -3.86
N GLN A 63 6.47 -19.67 -4.45
CA GLN A 63 5.27 -18.88 -4.30
C GLN A 63 4.90 -18.65 -2.83
N CYS A 64 4.89 -19.73 -2.05
CA CYS A 64 4.49 -19.62 -0.64
C CYS A 64 5.40 -18.69 0.15
N TYR A 65 6.71 -18.80 -0.04
CA TYR A 65 7.68 -17.90 0.62
C TYR A 65 7.51 -16.44 0.18
N LEU A 66 7.42 -16.20 -1.14
CA LEU A 66 7.27 -14.86 -1.67
C LEU A 66 5.97 -14.18 -1.22
N TYR A 67 4.84 -14.91 -1.20
CA TYR A 67 3.61 -14.35 -0.64
C TYR A 67 3.73 -14.04 0.85
N THR A 68 4.47 -14.84 1.61
CA THR A 68 4.69 -14.56 3.03
C THR A 68 5.53 -13.30 3.24
N GLU A 69 6.57 -13.06 2.41
CA GLU A 69 7.31 -11.80 2.40
C GLU A 69 6.42 -10.60 2.06
N VAL A 70 5.53 -10.74 1.06
CA VAL A 70 4.57 -9.70 0.69
C VAL A 70 3.60 -9.41 1.85
N ALA A 71 3.04 -10.44 2.47
CA ALA A 71 2.12 -10.28 3.61
C ALA A 71 2.80 -9.57 4.79
N HIS A 72 4.05 -9.94 5.09
CA HIS A 72 4.85 -9.27 6.11
C HIS A 72 5.08 -7.79 5.78
N GLY A 73 5.56 -7.49 4.57
CA GLY A 73 5.80 -6.12 4.12
C GLY A 73 4.54 -5.25 4.10
N LEU A 74 3.39 -5.80 3.68
CA LEU A 74 2.09 -5.12 3.74
C LEU A 74 1.66 -4.83 5.18
N THR A 75 1.92 -5.76 6.11
CA THR A 75 1.63 -5.55 7.54
C THR A 75 2.47 -4.42 8.12
N GLU A 76 3.76 -4.33 7.77
CA GLU A 76 4.61 -3.22 8.18
C GLU A 76 4.15 -1.89 7.56
N LEU A 77 3.74 -1.89 6.29
CA LEU A 77 3.19 -0.71 5.64
C LEU A 77 1.92 -0.23 6.34
N ALA A 78 0.98 -1.14 6.63
CA ALA A 78 -0.25 -0.81 7.35
C ALA A 78 0.04 -0.23 8.74
N GLY A 79 1.02 -0.78 9.46
CA GLY A 79 1.45 -0.25 10.75
C GLY A 79 1.95 1.19 10.66
N ARG A 80 2.75 1.53 9.64
CA ARG A 80 3.20 2.91 9.40
C ARG A 80 2.04 3.83 9.04
N GLN A 81 1.08 3.37 8.23
CA GLN A 81 -0.11 4.12 7.85
C GLN A 81 -0.99 4.45 9.06
N ILE A 82 -1.20 3.48 9.96
CA ILE A 82 -1.94 3.70 11.23
C ILE A 82 -1.25 4.76 12.09
N ILE A 83 0.07 4.66 12.27
CA ILE A 83 0.85 5.64 13.04
C ILE A 83 0.77 7.04 12.40
N ALA A 84 0.69 7.11 11.07
CA ALA A 84 0.55 8.36 10.33
C ALA A 84 -0.89 8.90 10.29
N GLY A 85 -1.88 8.20 10.86
CA GLY A 85 -3.30 8.57 10.81
C GLY A 85 -3.93 8.41 9.42
N GLN A 86 -3.36 7.55 8.57
CA GLN A 86 -3.84 7.24 7.22
C GLN A 86 -4.78 6.03 7.27
N ASP A 87 -5.92 6.20 7.90
CA ASP A 87 -6.82 5.08 8.28
C ASP A 87 -7.42 4.37 7.06
N LEU A 88 -7.78 5.11 6.01
CA LEU A 88 -8.34 4.53 4.78
C LEU A 88 -7.30 3.71 4.02
N GLU A 89 -6.08 4.22 3.92
CA GLU A 89 -4.96 3.53 3.29
C GLU A 89 -4.58 2.28 4.09
N ALA A 90 -4.54 2.39 5.42
CA ALA A 90 -4.28 1.26 6.30
C ALA A 90 -5.34 0.15 6.13
N ALA A 91 -6.62 0.52 6.07
CA ALA A 91 -7.71 -0.43 5.83
C ALA A 91 -7.59 -1.12 4.48
N ALA A 92 -7.25 -0.38 3.42
CA ALA A 92 -7.02 -0.95 2.09
C ALA A 92 -5.81 -1.90 2.09
N THR A 93 -4.71 -1.53 2.76
CA THR A 93 -3.52 -2.37 2.89
C THR A 93 -3.83 -3.64 3.69
N MET A 94 -4.58 -3.57 4.79
CA MET A 94 -4.98 -4.74 5.57
C MET A 94 -5.86 -5.71 4.78
N LYS A 95 -6.73 -5.21 3.91
CA LYS A 95 -7.49 -6.07 2.99
C LYS A 95 -6.58 -6.81 2.02
N GLN A 96 -5.50 -6.20 1.56
CA GLN A 96 -4.50 -6.90 0.74
C GLN A 96 -3.76 -7.97 1.54
N VAL A 97 -3.42 -7.72 2.83
CA VAL A 97 -2.86 -8.75 3.72
C VAL A 97 -3.77 -9.98 3.77
N GLU A 98 -5.08 -9.80 3.91
CA GLU A 98 -6.04 -10.91 3.92
C GLU A 98 -6.03 -11.71 2.61
N LEU A 99 -6.03 -11.02 1.46
CA LEU A 99 -5.98 -11.67 0.14
C LEU A 99 -4.70 -12.47 -0.05
N VAL A 100 -3.55 -11.89 0.30
CA VAL A 100 -2.24 -12.55 0.20
C VAL A 100 -2.14 -13.73 1.19
N THR A 101 -2.71 -13.60 2.39
CA THR A 101 -2.80 -14.71 3.37
C THR A 101 -3.55 -15.92 2.78
N GLY A 102 -4.62 -15.69 2.03
CA GLY A 102 -5.30 -16.77 1.29
C GLY A 102 -4.43 -17.40 0.20
N LYS A 103 -3.59 -16.61 -0.49
CA LYS A 103 -2.60 -17.15 -1.46
C LYS A 103 -1.52 -17.98 -0.78
N ILE A 104 -1.08 -17.63 0.43
CA ILE A 104 -0.13 -18.41 1.24
C ILE A 104 -0.71 -19.80 1.52
N ASP A 105 -1.94 -19.89 2.04
CA ASP A 105 -2.60 -21.17 2.32
C ASP A 105 -2.69 -22.05 1.07
N ALA A 106 -3.14 -21.47 -0.04
CA ALA A 106 -3.25 -22.17 -1.30
C ALA A 106 -1.89 -22.68 -1.83
N ALA A 107 -0.83 -21.90 -1.69
CA ALA A 107 0.52 -22.26 -2.12
C ALA A 107 1.14 -23.33 -1.20
N ALA A 108 0.96 -23.22 0.12
CA ALA A 108 1.44 -24.20 1.10
C ALA A 108 0.85 -25.60 0.88
N ARG A 109 -0.43 -25.67 0.51
CA ARG A 109 -1.10 -26.94 0.18
C ARG A 109 -0.59 -27.57 -1.11
N LYS A 110 -0.10 -26.78 -2.06
CA LYS A 110 0.44 -27.30 -3.34
C LYS A 110 1.83 -27.90 -3.20
N ASP A 111 2.69 -27.30 -2.37
CA ASP A 111 4.03 -27.82 -2.11
C ASP A 111 4.39 -27.62 -0.62
N PRO A 112 4.19 -28.64 0.24
CA PRO A 112 4.47 -28.57 1.66
C PRO A 112 5.97 -28.61 2.01
N LYS A 113 6.85 -28.60 1.01
CA LYS A 113 8.28 -28.58 1.24
C LYS A 113 8.78 -27.18 1.57
N ARG A 114 9.76 -27.07 2.47
CA ARG A 114 10.39 -25.79 2.88
C ARG A 114 9.49 -24.84 3.69
N LEU A 115 8.46 -25.35 4.36
CA LEU A 115 7.54 -24.52 5.14
C LEU A 115 8.18 -23.93 6.41
N LYS A 116 9.33 -24.47 6.88
CA LYS A 116 9.97 -24.01 8.12
C LYS A 116 10.36 -22.51 8.14
N ASN A 117 10.88 -21.99 7.01
CA ASN A 117 11.23 -20.56 6.93
C ASN A 117 9.98 -19.67 6.84
N ILE A 118 8.92 -20.22 6.26
CA ILE A 118 7.62 -19.55 6.13
C ILE A 118 6.94 -19.43 7.48
N GLU A 119 7.02 -20.50 8.28
CA GLU A 119 6.46 -20.56 9.62
C GLU A 119 7.01 -19.42 10.51
N LEU A 120 8.32 -19.24 10.55
CA LEU A 120 8.95 -18.18 11.34
C LEU A 120 8.51 -16.77 10.90
N LEU A 121 8.40 -16.54 9.59
CA LEU A 121 7.98 -15.25 9.06
C LEU A 121 6.48 -14.98 9.32
N LEU A 122 5.63 -16.02 9.27
CA LEU A 122 4.22 -15.93 9.68
C LEU A 122 4.08 -15.61 11.16
N GLU A 123 4.92 -16.24 12.01
CA GLU A 123 4.96 -15.93 13.45
C GLU A 123 5.31 -14.46 13.69
N HIS A 124 6.36 -13.94 13.07
CA HIS A 124 6.73 -12.52 13.18
C HIS A 124 5.61 -11.59 12.72
N THR A 125 4.95 -11.92 11.60
CA THR A 125 3.82 -11.14 11.07
C THR A 125 2.64 -11.16 12.03
N SER A 126 2.34 -12.30 12.65
CA SER A 126 1.30 -12.46 13.66
C SER A 126 1.58 -11.65 14.92
N HIS A 127 2.83 -11.65 15.40
CA HIS A 127 3.24 -10.80 16.52
C HIS A 127 3.07 -9.32 16.19
N ARG A 128 3.50 -8.90 15.02
CA ARG A 128 3.34 -7.51 14.57
C ARG A 128 1.88 -7.07 14.54
N LEU A 129 0.99 -7.89 13.97
CA LEU A 129 -0.46 -7.64 13.97
C LEU A 129 -1.03 -7.57 15.39
N THR A 130 -0.56 -8.44 16.29
CA THR A 130 -0.98 -8.43 17.70
C THR A 130 -0.62 -7.11 18.38
N ASP A 131 0.57 -6.59 18.14
CA ASP A 131 1.01 -5.31 18.68
C ASP A 131 0.19 -4.14 18.11
N MET A 132 -0.13 -4.18 16.81
CA MET A 132 -1.01 -3.20 16.18
C MET A 132 -2.41 -3.23 16.80
N VAL A 133 -2.99 -4.41 17.03
CA VAL A 133 -4.32 -4.56 17.71
C VAL A 133 -4.31 -3.91 19.09
N ARG A 134 -3.21 -4.04 19.85
CA ARG A 134 -3.07 -3.45 21.19
C ARG A 134 -2.93 -1.92 21.15
N ALA A 135 -2.27 -1.40 20.11
CA ALA A 135 -1.95 0.02 19.99
C ALA A 135 -3.07 0.84 19.32
N THR A 136 -4.03 0.19 18.65
CA THR A 136 -5.02 0.84 17.79
C THR A 136 -6.33 1.12 18.55
N SER A 137 -7.05 2.19 18.13
CA SER A 137 -8.38 2.53 18.60
C SER A 137 -9.43 1.44 18.29
N ASP A 138 -10.58 1.49 18.97
CA ASP A 138 -11.61 0.45 18.84
C ASP A 138 -12.16 0.30 17.42
N GLU A 139 -12.22 1.38 16.65
CA GLU A 139 -12.78 1.40 15.30
C GLU A 139 -11.98 0.53 14.29
N GLN A 140 -10.66 0.53 14.39
CA GLN A 140 -9.80 -0.28 13.50
C GLN A 140 -9.48 -1.65 14.08
N ARG A 141 -9.68 -1.84 15.38
CA ARG A 141 -9.33 -3.06 16.11
C ARG A 141 -10.04 -4.29 15.57
N GLU A 142 -11.31 -4.18 15.20
CA GLU A 142 -12.08 -5.32 14.67
C GLU A 142 -11.50 -5.86 13.38
N MET A 143 -11.14 -4.96 12.45
CA MET A 143 -10.50 -5.32 11.17
C MET A 143 -9.14 -6.01 11.41
N LEU A 144 -8.29 -5.43 12.26
CA LEU A 144 -6.99 -6.00 12.60
C LEU A 144 -7.12 -7.37 13.24
N GLN A 145 -8.09 -7.56 14.13
CA GLN A 145 -8.37 -8.85 14.76
C GLN A 145 -8.88 -9.89 13.76
N ALA A 146 -9.69 -9.49 12.76
CA ALA A 146 -10.15 -10.40 11.71
C ALA A 146 -8.96 -10.90 10.89
N THR A 147 -8.09 -10.01 10.43
CA THR A 147 -6.87 -10.35 9.70
C THR A 147 -5.93 -11.22 10.52
N LEU A 148 -5.74 -10.90 11.81
CA LEU A 148 -4.92 -11.70 12.73
C LEU A 148 -5.49 -13.12 12.90
N ARG A 149 -6.79 -13.27 13.06
CA ARG A 149 -7.42 -14.61 13.14
C ARG A 149 -7.20 -15.42 11.86
N HIS A 150 -7.33 -14.80 10.70
CA HIS A 150 -7.09 -15.45 9.41
C HIS A 150 -5.63 -15.89 9.28
N LEU A 151 -4.68 -14.98 9.56
CA LEU A 151 -3.25 -15.30 9.51
C LEU A 151 -2.88 -16.44 10.47
N ASN A 152 -3.41 -16.42 11.70
CA ASN A 152 -3.17 -17.48 12.69
C ASN A 152 -3.75 -18.84 12.26
N ALA A 153 -4.89 -18.85 11.58
CA ALA A 153 -5.46 -20.07 11.02
C ALA A 153 -4.54 -20.68 9.94
N VAL A 154 -4.00 -19.83 9.05
CA VAL A 154 -3.03 -20.27 8.01
C VAL A 154 -1.73 -20.70 8.66
N HIS A 155 -1.20 -19.98 9.65
CA HIS A 155 0.00 -20.36 10.40
C HIS A 155 -0.15 -21.74 11.08
N THR A 156 -1.28 -21.98 11.74
CA THR A 156 -1.58 -23.28 12.34
C THR A 156 -1.63 -24.40 11.29
N GLY A 157 -2.21 -24.12 10.12
CA GLY A 157 -2.21 -25.05 8.99
C GLY A 157 -0.81 -25.38 8.50
N VAL A 158 0.05 -24.37 8.34
CA VAL A 158 1.47 -24.54 7.97
C VAL A 158 2.22 -25.36 9.01
N LEU A 159 2.07 -25.06 10.31
CA LEU A 159 2.67 -25.83 11.40
C LEU A 159 2.26 -27.30 11.32
N THR A 160 0.98 -27.59 11.15
CA THR A 160 0.48 -28.97 11.03
C THR A 160 1.17 -29.70 9.88
N MET A 161 1.35 -29.03 8.72
CA MET A 161 2.05 -29.62 7.57
C MET A 161 3.55 -29.84 7.83
N VAL A 162 4.21 -28.93 8.57
CA VAL A 162 5.64 -29.07 8.95
C VAL A 162 5.87 -30.31 9.83
N PHE A 163 4.97 -30.56 10.79
CA PHE A 163 5.10 -31.66 11.74
C PHE A 163 4.51 -33.00 11.26
N ALA A 164 3.75 -33.00 10.15
CA ALA A 164 3.22 -34.21 9.55
C ALA A 164 4.24 -34.96 8.66
N HIS A 165 5.39 -34.36 8.40
CA HIS A 165 6.49 -34.91 7.60
C HIS A 165 7.76 -35.07 8.44
#